data_b72777967c866876de747f28dac5826b
#
_entry.id   b72777967c866876de747f28dac5826b
#
_cell.length_a   1.000
_cell.length_b   1.000
_cell.length_c   1.000
_cell.angle_alpha   90.00
_cell.angle_beta   90.00
_cell.angle_gamma   90.00
#
_symmetry.space_group_name_H-M   'P 1'
#
loop_
_entity.id
_entity.type
_entity.pdbx_description
1 polymer ?
#
loop_
_entity_poly.entity_id
_entity_poly.type
_entity_poly.pdbx_seq_one_letter_code
_entity_poly.pdbx_strand_id
1 'polypeptide(L)'
;MWALQPESKETIKMGMYQHIREIWKKPKANIKALQKERLIQWRREEAVLTIKRPTRLDRARSLGYRAKKGIIVARVRVKRGGRMREQMKKGRRSRTQRRRKIVGKNYQWICEERAQKYFKNLEILNSYYVNKDGNHIWYEVILID
;
A
#
# COMPACT_ATOMS: atom_id res chain seq x y z
N MET A 1 -7.71 -11.74 55.76
CA MET A 1 -7.41 -12.29 54.44
C MET A 1 -8.37 -11.65 53.43
N TRP A 2 -7.98 -10.53 52.87
CA TRP A 2 -8.81 -9.74 51.95
C TRP A 2 -8.47 -10.17 50.55
N ALA A 3 -9.39 -10.91 49.92
CA ALA A 3 -9.28 -11.26 48.53
C ALA A 3 -9.60 -10.01 47.68
N LEU A 4 -8.58 -9.49 47.01
CA LEU A 4 -8.72 -8.49 45.97
C LEU A 4 -9.51 -9.11 44.81
N GLN A 5 -10.72 -8.59 44.60
CA GLN A 5 -11.50 -8.95 43.41
C GLN A 5 -10.79 -8.40 42.17
N PRO A 6 -10.66 -9.17 41.08
CA PRO A 6 -10.07 -8.66 39.85
C PRO A 6 -10.98 -7.56 39.28
N GLU A 7 -10.41 -6.36 39.16
CA GLU A 7 -11.08 -5.24 38.49
C GLU A 7 -11.60 -5.70 37.12
N SER A 8 -12.91 -5.53 36.94
CA SER A 8 -13.57 -5.76 35.65
C SER A 8 -12.93 -4.84 34.62
N LYS A 9 -12.18 -5.42 33.67
CA LYS A 9 -11.66 -4.70 32.50
C LYS A 9 -12.85 -4.08 31.80
N GLU A 10 -13.06 -2.79 31.97
CA GLU A 10 -14.02 -2.02 31.20
C GLU A 10 -13.77 -2.30 29.74
N THR A 11 -14.74 -2.92 29.08
CA THR A 11 -14.69 -3.21 27.67
C THR A 11 -14.86 -1.88 26.93
N ILE A 12 -13.75 -1.22 26.62
CA ILE A 12 -13.75 0.01 25.83
C ILE A 12 -14.48 -0.30 24.53
N LYS A 13 -15.65 0.28 24.33
CA LYS A 13 -16.42 0.15 23.08
C LYS A 13 -15.61 0.80 21.94
N MET A 14 -14.90 -0.02 21.17
CA MET A 14 -14.10 0.44 20.06
C MET A 14 -14.97 0.75 18.85
N GLY A 15 -14.72 1.87 18.18
CA GLY A 15 -15.40 2.22 16.93
C GLY A 15 -14.98 1.33 15.76
N MET A 16 -15.83 1.25 14.72
CA MET A 16 -15.63 0.41 13.53
C MET A 16 -14.23 0.55 12.91
N TYR A 17 -13.73 1.76 12.73
CA TYR A 17 -12.40 1.99 12.13
C TYR A 17 -11.26 1.50 13.01
N GLN A 18 -11.42 1.51 14.30
CA GLN A 18 -10.45 0.98 15.25
C GLN A 18 -10.35 -0.55 15.13
N HIS A 19 -11.48 -1.24 15.04
CA HIS A 19 -11.52 -2.68 14.77
C HIS A 19 -10.87 -3.04 13.41
N ILE A 20 -11.17 -2.29 12.34
CA ILE A 20 -10.53 -2.50 11.05
C ILE A 20 -9.00 -2.33 11.17
N ARG A 21 -8.55 -1.30 11.86
CA ARG A 21 -7.11 -1.04 12.07
C ARG A 21 -6.42 -2.19 12.83
N GLU A 22 -7.07 -2.76 13.84
CA GLU A 22 -6.53 -3.89 14.59
C GLU A 22 -6.45 -5.16 13.74
N ILE A 23 -7.47 -5.44 12.93
CA ILE A 23 -7.46 -6.56 11.98
C ILE A 23 -6.26 -6.44 11.01
N TRP A 24 -5.96 -5.24 10.55
CA TRP A 24 -4.80 -5.01 9.68
C TRP A 24 -3.46 -5.09 10.42
N LYS A 25 -3.40 -4.73 11.70
CA LYS A 25 -2.19 -4.87 12.52
C LYS A 25 -1.87 -6.33 12.85
N LYS A 26 -2.88 -7.10 13.25
CA LYS A 26 -2.76 -8.51 13.66
C LYS A 26 -3.79 -9.38 12.92
N PRO A 27 -3.58 -9.67 11.63
CA PRO A 27 -4.55 -10.44 10.85
C PRO A 27 -4.65 -11.89 11.36
N LYS A 28 -5.87 -12.34 11.62
CA LYS A 28 -6.20 -13.73 11.94
C LYS A 28 -6.01 -14.64 10.71
N ALA A 29 -6.06 -15.96 10.89
CA ALA A 29 -5.78 -16.93 9.82
C ALA A 29 -6.69 -16.74 8.59
N ASN A 30 -7.99 -16.54 8.78
CA ASN A 30 -8.95 -16.28 7.69
C ASN A 30 -8.63 -15.01 6.91
N ILE A 31 -8.22 -13.94 7.59
CA ILE A 31 -7.83 -12.67 6.92
C ILE A 31 -6.52 -12.84 6.15
N LYS A 32 -5.55 -13.61 6.69
CA LYS A 32 -4.32 -13.94 5.98
C LYS A 32 -4.58 -14.73 4.70
N ALA A 33 -5.52 -15.70 4.75
CA ALA A 33 -5.93 -16.47 3.57
C ALA A 33 -6.55 -15.55 2.51
N LEU A 34 -7.50 -14.71 2.88
CA LEU A 34 -8.12 -13.72 1.99
C LEU A 34 -7.08 -12.75 1.37
N GLN A 35 -6.12 -12.28 2.16
CA GLN A 35 -5.05 -11.42 1.64
C GLN A 35 -4.17 -12.15 0.63
N LYS A 36 -3.91 -13.44 0.83
CA LYS A 36 -3.15 -14.29 -0.10
C LYS A 36 -3.89 -14.46 -1.43
N GLU A 37 -5.18 -14.74 -1.40
CA GLU A 37 -6.03 -14.82 -2.60
C GLU A 37 -6.04 -13.49 -3.37
N ARG A 38 -6.22 -12.37 -2.67
CA ARG A 38 -6.15 -11.03 -3.27
C ARG A 38 -4.80 -10.77 -3.96
N LEU A 39 -3.69 -11.17 -3.36
CA LEU A 39 -2.36 -11.00 -3.96
C LEU A 39 -2.21 -11.82 -5.24
N ILE A 40 -2.81 -13.03 -5.32
CA ILE A 40 -2.82 -13.84 -6.53
C ILE A 40 -3.59 -13.12 -7.65
N GLN A 41 -4.75 -12.55 -7.34
CA GLN A 41 -5.55 -11.76 -8.27
C GLN A 41 -4.80 -10.50 -8.70
N TRP A 42 -4.28 -9.70 -7.77
CA TRP A 42 -3.62 -8.43 -8.05
C TRP A 42 -2.34 -8.56 -8.89
N ARG A 43 -1.68 -9.72 -8.87
CA ARG A 43 -0.55 -9.98 -9.77
C ARG A 43 -0.96 -10.09 -11.23
N ARG A 44 -2.20 -10.49 -11.51
CA ARG A 44 -2.76 -10.64 -12.86
C ARG A 44 -3.36 -9.34 -13.39
N GLU A 45 -3.73 -8.43 -12.49
CA GLU A 45 -4.31 -7.13 -12.84
C GLU A 45 -3.28 -6.19 -13.45
N GLU A 46 -3.74 -5.09 -14.02
CA GLU A 46 -2.90 -4.02 -14.56
C GLU A 46 -2.05 -3.36 -13.47
N ALA A 47 -1.01 -2.65 -13.90
CA ALA A 47 -0.09 -1.97 -12.97
C ALA A 47 -0.75 -0.76 -12.28
N VAL A 48 -1.70 -0.11 -12.93
CA VAL A 48 -2.52 0.98 -12.41
C VAL A 48 -3.98 0.62 -12.70
N LEU A 49 -4.77 0.45 -11.66
CA LEU A 49 -6.17 0.05 -11.77
C LEU A 49 -7.04 0.91 -10.87
N THR A 50 -8.13 1.47 -11.42
CA THR A 50 -9.16 2.15 -10.61
C THR A 50 -9.98 1.13 -9.83
N ILE A 51 -10.17 1.37 -8.54
CA ILE A 51 -10.96 0.51 -7.67
C ILE A 51 -12.21 1.23 -7.17
N LYS A 52 -13.33 0.50 -7.10
CA LYS A 52 -14.62 1.06 -6.65
C LYS A 52 -14.63 1.44 -5.17
N ARG A 53 -13.89 0.70 -4.35
CA ARG A 53 -13.83 0.90 -2.89
C ARG A 53 -12.41 0.70 -2.40
N PRO A 54 -11.91 1.54 -1.49
CA PRO A 54 -10.59 1.36 -0.89
C PRO A 54 -10.51 0.04 -0.11
N THR A 55 -9.39 -0.65 -0.23
CA THR A 55 -9.16 -1.92 0.48
C THR A 55 -9.02 -1.70 1.99
N ARG A 56 -8.45 -0.56 2.39
CA ARG A 56 -8.29 -0.14 3.78
C ARG A 56 -9.09 1.14 4.04
N LEU A 57 -10.35 0.97 4.35
CA LEU A 57 -11.27 2.10 4.56
C LEU A 57 -10.83 3.02 5.73
N ASP A 58 -10.30 2.44 6.80
CA ASP A 58 -9.77 3.17 7.95
C ASP A 58 -8.67 4.14 7.55
N ARG A 59 -7.72 3.64 6.73
CA ARG A 59 -6.58 4.44 6.29
C ARG A 59 -6.99 5.45 5.22
N ALA A 60 -7.81 5.03 4.25
CA ALA A 60 -8.28 5.91 3.20
C ALA A 60 -9.00 7.14 3.78
N ARG A 61 -9.93 6.91 4.70
CA ARG A 61 -10.67 8.01 5.35
C ARG A 61 -9.80 8.94 6.18
N SER A 62 -8.82 8.43 6.90
CA SER A 62 -7.87 9.26 7.66
C SER A 62 -7.00 10.14 6.74
N LEU A 63 -6.86 9.77 5.46
CA LEU A 63 -6.09 10.47 4.45
C LEU A 63 -6.96 11.33 3.51
N GLY A 64 -8.22 11.56 3.86
CA GLY A 64 -9.09 12.48 3.13
C GLY A 64 -10.06 11.84 2.15
N TYR A 65 -10.03 10.51 1.95
CA TYR A 65 -11.00 9.84 1.08
C TYR A 65 -12.43 10.05 1.54
N ARG A 66 -13.29 10.41 0.61
CA ARG A 66 -14.76 10.47 0.76
C ARG A 66 -15.41 9.73 -0.43
N ALA A 67 -16.51 9.01 -0.16
CA ALA A 67 -17.27 8.32 -1.20
C ALA A 67 -18.23 9.28 -1.91
N LYS A 68 -17.69 10.19 -2.71
CA LYS A 68 -18.44 11.15 -3.52
C LYS A 68 -17.83 11.30 -4.91
N LYS A 69 -18.57 11.87 -5.85
CA LYS A 69 -18.07 12.19 -7.21
C LYS A 69 -16.83 13.10 -7.10
N GLY A 70 -15.91 12.98 -8.03
CA GLY A 70 -14.65 13.72 -8.04
C GLY A 70 -13.54 13.13 -7.16
N ILE A 71 -13.78 12.07 -6.38
CA ILE A 71 -12.75 11.37 -5.62
C ILE A 71 -12.69 9.91 -6.04
N ILE A 72 -11.57 9.48 -6.58
CA ILE A 72 -11.33 8.10 -6.99
C ILE A 72 -10.13 7.51 -6.26
N VAL A 73 -10.06 6.20 -6.22
CA VAL A 73 -8.92 5.47 -5.66
C VAL A 73 -8.34 4.57 -6.75
N ALA A 74 -7.04 4.68 -6.96
CA ALA A 74 -6.30 3.83 -7.88
C ALA A 74 -5.34 2.93 -7.10
N ARG A 75 -5.36 1.62 -7.39
CA ARG A 75 -4.35 0.68 -6.89
C ARG A 75 -3.20 0.64 -7.87
N VAL A 76 -1.99 0.87 -7.36
CA VAL A 76 -0.77 0.91 -8.16
C VAL A 76 0.20 -0.17 -7.69
N ARG A 77 0.69 -0.96 -8.63
CA ARG A 77 1.69 -2.00 -8.41
C ARG A 77 3.07 -1.54 -8.84
N VAL A 78 4.06 -1.73 -7.96
CA VAL A 78 5.47 -1.45 -8.25
C VAL A 78 6.31 -2.70 -7.97
N LYS A 79 7.26 -2.98 -8.85
CA LYS A 79 8.24 -4.06 -8.67
C LYS A 79 9.20 -3.68 -7.55
N ARG A 80 9.47 -4.62 -6.65
CA ARG A 80 10.43 -4.46 -5.54
C ARG A 80 11.87 -4.59 -6.04
N GLY A 81 12.78 -4.02 -5.29
CA GLY A 81 14.21 -4.03 -5.55
C GLY A 81 14.71 -2.73 -6.15
N GLY A 82 16.04 -2.63 -6.31
CA GLY A 82 16.69 -1.47 -6.91
C GLY A 82 16.72 -1.54 -8.44
N ARG A 83 16.91 -0.41 -9.07
CA ARG A 83 17.14 -0.34 -10.52
C ARG A 83 18.51 -0.92 -10.86
N MET A 84 18.58 -1.79 -11.88
CA MET A 84 19.84 -2.25 -12.42
C MET A 84 20.59 -1.09 -13.07
N ARG A 85 21.90 -1.06 -12.91
CA ARG A 85 22.76 -0.16 -13.70
C ARG A 85 22.82 -0.63 -15.13
N GLU A 86 22.98 0.31 -16.03
CA GLU A 86 23.21 0.02 -17.44
C GLU A 86 24.48 -0.82 -17.60
N GLN A 87 24.44 -1.79 -18.51
CA GLN A 87 25.59 -2.63 -18.77
C GLN A 87 26.66 -1.80 -19.51
N MET A 88 27.81 -1.62 -18.86
CA MET A 88 28.94 -1.00 -19.55
C MET A 88 29.53 -1.97 -20.56
N LYS A 89 29.67 -1.54 -21.79
CA LYS A 89 30.28 -2.25 -22.90
C LYS A 89 31.78 -1.88 -23.02
N LYS A 90 32.53 -2.68 -23.76
CA LYS A 90 33.96 -2.44 -24.10
C LYS A 90 34.91 -2.37 -22.88
N GLY A 91 34.79 -3.31 -21.92
CA GLY A 91 35.74 -3.44 -20.80
C GLY A 91 35.71 -2.34 -19.75
N ARG A 92 34.80 -1.37 -19.83
CA ARG A 92 34.71 -0.21 -18.90
C ARG A 92 34.04 -0.56 -17.58
N ARG A 93 34.20 -1.77 -17.07
CA ARG A 93 33.58 -2.22 -15.83
C ARG A 93 34.51 -1.93 -14.64
N SER A 94 34.15 -0.97 -13.81
CA SER A 94 34.85 -0.73 -12.55
C SER A 94 34.60 -1.87 -11.55
N ARG A 95 35.64 -2.35 -10.87
CA ARG A 95 35.55 -3.35 -9.78
C ARG A 95 34.69 -2.86 -8.60
N THR A 96 34.61 -1.54 -8.37
CA THR A 96 33.91 -0.92 -7.25
C THR A 96 32.46 -0.54 -7.55
N GLN A 97 32.02 -0.69 -8.79
CA GLN A 97 30.64 -0.32 -9.17
C GLN A 97 29.62 -1.37 -8.71
N ARG A 98 28.67 -0.93 -7.89
CA ARG A 98 27.52 -1.75 -7.50
C ARG A 98 26.66 -2.10 -8.73
N ARG A 99 26.14 -3.33 -8.78
CA ARG A 99 25.20 -3.80 -9.84
C ARG A 99 23.88 -3.03 -9.85
N ARG A 100 23.47 -2.46 -8.71
CA ARG A 100 22.21 -1.73 -8.57
C ARG A 100 22.45 -0.26 -8.29
N LYS A 101 21.68 0.61 -8.95
CA LYS A 101 21.60 2.02 -8.61
C LYS A 101 20.80 2.20 -7.31
N ILE A 102 21.26 3.09 -6.45
CA ILE A 102 20.46 3.58 -5.33
C ILE A 102 19.47 4.58 -5.91
N VAL A 103 18.18 4.31 -5.78
CA VAL A 103 17.11 5.20 -6.25
C VAL A 103 16.72 6.11 -5.09
N GLY A 104 16.80 7.43 -5.29
CA GLY A 104 16.41 8.43 -4.28
C GLY A 104 14.90 8.55 -4.04
N LYS A 105 14.09 7.63 -4.62
CA LYS A 105 12.63 7.62 -4.52
C LYS A 105 12.16 6.35 -3.80
N ASN A 106 11.26 6.50 -2.83
CA ASN A 106 10.60 5.36 -2.20
C ASN A 106 9.51 4.77 -3.12
N TYR A 107 9.01 3.58 -2.78
CA TYR A 107 7.97 2.93 -3.59
C TYR A 107 6.65 3.70 -3.62
N GLN A 108 6.32 4.40 -2.55
CA GLN A 108 5.13 5.24 -2.46
C GLN A 108 5.19 6.36 -3.49
N TRP A 109 6.27 7.12 -3.53
CA TRP A 109 6.49 8.17 -4.51
C TRP A 109 6.42 7.65 -5.96
N ILE A 110 7.04 6.48 -6.23
CA ILE A 110 6.95 5.86 -7.56
C ILE A 110 5.51 5.51 -7.93
N CYS A 111 4.69 5.05 -6.96
CA CYS A 111 3.27 4.79 -7.19
C CYS A 111 2.49 6.06 -7.50
N GLU A 112 2.75 7.13 -6.78
CA GLU A 112 2.13 8.44 -6.98
C GLU A 112 2.48 8.98 -8.37
N GLU A 113 3.75 9.01 -8.76
CA GLU A 113 4.16 9.44 -10.11
C GLU A 113 3.51 8.61 -11.23
N ARG A 114 3.34 7.30 -11.02
CA ARG A 114 2.66 6.44 -12.01
C ARG A 114 1.19 6.75 -12.10
N ALA A 115 0.52 6.96 -10.96
CA ALA A 115 -0.87 7.35 -10.93
C ALA A 115 -1.07 8.70 -11.64
N GLN A 116 -0.23 9.69 -11.36
CA GLN A 116 -0.31 11.02 -11.98
C GLN A 116 -0.12 10.97 -13.50
N LYS A 117 0.81 10.13 -13.99
CA LYS A 117 0.99 9.95 -15.44
C LYS A 117 -0.19 9.28 -16.13
N TYR A 118 -0.89 8.40 -15.42
CA TYR A 118 -2.05 7.70 -15.94
C TYR A 118 -3.31 8.58 -15.92
N PHE A 119 -3.52 9.31 -14.83
CA PHE A 119 -4.67 10.20 -14.62
C PHE A 119 -4.23 11.66 -14.74
N LYS A 120 -4.07 12.17 -15.95
CA LYS A 120 -3.56 13.52 -16.22
C LYS A 120 -4.50 14.63 -15.72
N ASN A 121 -5.80 14.35 -15.67
CA ASN A 121 -6.83 15.32 -15.27
C ASN A 121 -7.11 15.34 -13.76
N LEU A 122 -6.44 14.48 -12.98
CA LEU A 122 -6.68 14.34 -11.55
C LEU A 122 -5.41 14.66 -10.76
N GLU A 123 -5.58 15.24 -9.59
CA GLU A 123 -4.48 15.48 -8.68
C GLU A 123 -4.41 14.43 -7.57
N ILE A 124 -3.21 14.18 -7.07
CA ILE A 124 -2.98 13.24 -5.97
C ILE A 124 -3.22 13.95 -4.64
N LEU A 125 -4.24 13.50 -3.92
CA LEU A 125 -4.48 13.95 -2.57
C LEU A 125 -3.52 13.28 -1.58
N ASN A 126 -3.44 11.96 -1.62
CA ASN A 126 -2.59 11.17 -0.72
C ASN A 126 -2.47 9.72 -1.20
N SER A 127 -1.62 8.93 -0.54
CA SER A 127 -1.48 7.51 -0.83
C SER A 127 -1.16 6.69 0.43
N TYR A 128 -1.38 5.39 0.39
CA TYR A 128 -1.09 4.49 1.50
C TYR A 128 -0.74 3.08 1.05
N TYR A 129 0.06 2.44 1.86
CA TYR A 129 0.46 1.05 1.69
C TYR A 129 -0.71 0.10 1.92
N VAL A 130 -0.86 -0.90 1.05
CA VAL A 130 -1.87 -1.95 1.16
C VAL A 130 -1.23 -3.29 1.48
N ASN A 131 -0.40 -3.81 0.58
CA ASN A 131 0.23 -5.11 0.76
C ASN A 131 1.50 -5.26 -0.07
N LYS A 132 2.27 -6.32 0.21
CA LYS A 132 3.48 -6.67 -0.55
C LYS A 132 3.61 -8.19 -0.69
N ASP A 133 4.23 -8.63 -1.76
CA ASP A 133 4.72 -9.99 -1.93
C ASP A 133 6.25 -10.03 -2.13
N GLY A 134 6.78 -11.15 -2.60
CA GLY A 134 8.20 -11.29 -2.91
C GLY A 134 8.71 -10.31 -3.97
N ASN A 135 7.92 -10.07 -5.02
CA ASN A 135 8.32 -9.31 -6.21
C ASN A 135 7.69 -7.94 -6.34
N HIS A 136 6.52 -7.72 -5.73
CA HIS A 136 5.72 -6.51 -5.89
C HIS A 136 5.31 -5.90 -4.57
N ILE A 137 4.96 -4.62 -4.63
CA ILE A 137 4.35 -3.85 -3.55
C ILE A 137 3.18 -3.06 -4.13
N TRP A 138 2.09 -2.96 -3.37
CA TRP A 138 0.88 -2.26 -3.77
C TRP A 138 0.59 -1.09 -2.85
N TYR A 139 0.30 0.03 -3.47
CA TYR A 139 -0.21 1.24 -2.83
C TYR A 139 -1.56 1.59 -3.43
N GLU A 140 -2.41 2.18 -2.62
CA GLU A 140 -3.62 2.84 -3.10
C GLU A 140 -3.41 4.34 -3.05
N VAL A 141 -3.68 5.01 -4.16
CA VAL A 141 -3.53 6.45 -4.36
C VAL A 141 -4.91 7.07 -4.45
N ILE A 142 -5.17 8.09 -3.65
CA ILE A 142 -6.41 8.85 -3.64
C ILE A 142 -6.22 10.03 -4.58
N LEU A 143 -7.09 10.14 -5.58
CA LEU A 143 -7.06 11.15 -6.62
C LEU A 143 -8.33 11.99 -6.53
N ILE A 144 -8.21 13.26 -6.82
CA ILE A 144 -9.30 14.23 -6.84
C ILE A 144 -9.30 14.98 -8.16
N ASP A 145 -10.51 15.35 -8.59
CA ASP A 145 -10.79 16.19 -9.73
C ASP A 145 -10.80 17.65 -9.32
#